data_1d89e90330ace38f786e686874e4180d
#
_entry.id   1d89e90330ace38f786e686874e4180d
#
_cell.length_a   1.000
_cell.length_b   1.000
_cell.length_c   1.000
_cell.angle_alpha   90.00
_cell.angle_beta   90.00
_cell.angle_gamma   90.00
#
_symmetry.space_group_name_H-M   'P 1'
#
loop_
_entity.id
_entity.type
_entity.pdbx_description
1 polymer ?
#
loop_
_entity_poly.entity_id
_entity_poly.type
_entity_poly.pdbx_seq_one_letter_code
_entity_poly.pdbx_strand_id
1 'polypeptide(L)'
;MDISVVIPLLNEKDSLKELSDSISDVMKSYNFSYEIIFIDDGSSDQSWNTIEELSSKSNLVKGIKFQRNYGKSQALHAGFLKSQGKVVFTMDADLQDDPKEIPAMYDMIMNDNFDLVSGWKKKRLDSIIFKNIPSKIFNFAARITSGIRLNDFNCGLKAFKKDVVKSINVYGEMHRYIPVLAKNEGYKKIGEKIVNHRARKYGNTKFGPSRFLYGFLDLLTIWFISSFGKRPMHLFGSLGLILISTGFLFAAYLGYDKI
;
A
#
# COMPACT_ATOMS: atom_id res chain seq x y z
N MET A 1 16.93 11.62 12.13
CA MET A 1 15.93 10.59 12.43
C MET A 1 16.12 9.44 11.45
N ASP A 2 16.22 8.23 11.95
CA ASP A 2 16.52 7.08 11.11
C ASP A 2 15.24 6.46 10.54
N ILE A 3 14.21 6.32 11.35
CA ILE A 3 12.99 5.59 10.98
C ILE A 3 11.73 6.42 11.23
N SER A 4 10.79 6.39 10.28
CA SER A 4 9.39 6.76 10.47
C SER A 4 8.50 5.53 10.26
N VAL A 5 7.62 5.21 11.20
CA VAL A 5 6.63 4.14 11.06
C VAL A 5 5.26 4.77 10.84
N VAL A 6 4.68 4.56 9.66
CA VAL A 6 3.39 5.11 9.22
C VAL A 6 2.32 4.03 9.38
N ILE A 7 1.31 4.29 10.20
CA ILE A 7 0.29 3.32 10.60
C ILE A 7 -1.10 3.88 10.32
N PRO A 8 -1.69 3.54 9.16
CA PRO A 8 -3.10 3.86 8.89
C PRO A 8 -4.01 2.96 9.71
N LEU A 9 -5.08 3.51 10.25
CA LEU A 9 -6.02 2.76 11.08
C LEU A 9 -7.47 3.24 10.91
N LEU A 10 -8.40 2.33 11.21
CA LEU A 10 -9.83 2.60 11.31
C LEU A 10 -10.43 1.66 12.36
N ASN A 11 -10.92 2.18 13.48
CA ASN A 11 -11.52 1.42 14.59
C ASN A 11 -10.60 0.29 15.09
N GLU A 12 -9.45 0.65 15.64
CA GLU A 12 -8.40 -0.28 16.12
C GLU A 12 -7.91 0.10 17.54
N LYS A 13 -8.76 0.73 18.38
CA LYS A 13 -8.39 1.28 19.71
C LYS A 13 -7.62 0.29 20.59
N ASP A 14 -8.01 -1.00 20.56
CA ASP A 14 -7.50 -2.01 21.47
C ASP A 14 -6.07 -2.46 21.17
N SER A 15 -5.60 -2.23 19.93
CA SER A 15 -4.27 -2.66 19.45
C SER A 15 -3.21 -1.57 19.55
N LEU A 16 -3.61 -0.29 19.54
CA LEU A 16 -2.68 0.84 19.34
C LEU A 16 -1.60 0.95 20.40
N LYS A 17 -1.96 0.76 21.68
CA LYS A 17 -1.00 0.83 22.79
C LYS A 17 0.05 -0.26 22.69
N GLU A 18 -0.40 -1.53 22.55
CA GLU A 18 0.48 -2.69 22.43
C GLU A 18 1.41 -2.56 21.20
N LEU A 19 0.88 -2.04 20.08
CA LEU A 19 1.67 -1.81 18.87
C LEU A 19 2.74 -0.73 19.08
N SER A 20 2.35 0.40 19.68
CA SER A 20 3.28 1.49 20.02
C SER A 20 4.41 1.02 20.92
N ASP A 21 4.08 0.29 21.98
CA ASP A 21 5.06 -0.25 22.93
C ASP A 21 6.01 -1.25 22.22
N SER A 22 5.45 -2.18 21.44
CA SER A 22 6.24 -3.19 20.71
C SER A 22 7.20 -2.56 19.68
N ILE A 23 6.77 -1.51 18.97
CA ILE A 23 7.65 -0.76 18.07
C ILE A 23 8.75 -0.06 18.88
N SER A 24 8.38 0.63 19.96
CA SER A 24 9.31 1.37 20.79
C SER A 24 10.40 0.48 21.39
N ASP A 25 10.05 -0.73 21.80
CA ASP A 25 11.00 -1.70 22.37
C ASP A 25 12.03 -2.16 21.31
N VAL A 26 11.58 -2.42 20.09
CA VAL A 26 12.50 -2.76 18.99
C VAL A 26 13.42 -1.59 18.67
N MET A 27 12.89 -0.37 18.56
CA MET A 27 13.69 0.81 18.25
C MET A 27 14.76 1.09 19.31
N LYS A 28 14.41 0.95 20.60
CA LYS A 28 15.36 1.09 21.71
C LYS A 28 16.43 0.03 21.67
N SER A 29 16.07 -1.24 21.40
CA SER A 29 17.02 -2.36 21.38
C SER A 29 18.11 -2.19 20.30
N TYR A 30 17.80 -1.48 19.22
CA TYR A 30 18.74 -1.22 18.11
C TYR A 30 19.27 0.22 18.09
N ASN A 31 18.95 1.04 19.10
CA ASN A 31 19.36 2.46 19.21
C ASN A 31 18.95 3.31 17.99
N PHE A 32 17.79 3.03 17.35
CA PHE A 32 17.28 3.85 16.27
C PHE A 32 16.61 5.12 16.79
N SER A 33 16.89 6.25 16.14
CA SER A 33 16.07 7.45 16.28
C SER A 33 14.82 7.32 15.40
N TYR A 34 13.61 7.45 15.98
CA TYR A 34 12.38 7.10 15.30
C TYR A 34 11.20 8.02 15.63
N GLU A 35 10.17 7.91 14.80
CA GLU A 35 8.82 8.42 15.06
C GLU A 35 7.78 7.39 14.66
N ILE A 36 6.64 7.40 15.31
CA ILE A 36 5.44 6.65 14.97
C ILE A 36 4.37 7.66 14.54
N ILE A 37 3.80 7.49 13.37
CA ILE A 37 2.76 8.37 12.83
C ILE A 37 1.50 7.53 12.64
N PHE A 38 0.54 7.70 13.54
CA PHE A 38 -0.79 7.11 13.43
C PHE A 38 -1.68 7.99 12.57
N ILE A 39 -2.38 7.40 11.60
CA ILE A 39 -3.34 8.11 10.76
C ILE A 39 -4.71 7.48 10.97
N ASP A 40 -5.55 8.18 11.72
CA ASP A 40 -6.93 7.79 11.97
C ASP A 40 -7.81 8.18 10.79
N ASP A 41 -8.24 7.19 10.03
CA ASP A 41 -9.06 7.33 8.83
C ASP A 41 -10.56 7.47 9.17
N GLY A 42 -10.87 8.34 10.14
CA GLY A 42 -12.24 8.66 10.53
C GLY A 42 -12.89 7.57 11.38
N SER A 43 -12.18 7.06 12.38
CA SER A 43 -12.72 6.06 13.32
C SER A 43 -13.94 6.59 14.07
N SER A 44 -14.88 5.68 14.33
CA SER A 44 -16.07 5.92 15.13
C SER A 44 -15.97 5.39 16.57
N ASP A 45 -14.88 4.68 16.87
CA ASP A 45 -14.53 4.23 18.21
C ASP A 45 -13.63 5.24 18.95
N GLN A 46 -12.98 4.83 20.03
CA GLN A 46 -12.06 5.67 20.80
C GLN A 46 -10.61 5.62 20.29
N SER A 47 -10.36 5.19 19.05
CA SER A 47 -8.98 5.12 18.49
C SER A 47 -8.27 6.46 18.57
N TRP A 48 -8.96 7.56 18.23
CA TRP A 48 -8.36 8.88 18.28
C TRP A 48 -7.95 9.29 19.71
N ASN A 49 -8.80 9.02 20.70
CA ASN A 49 -8.47 9.34 22.10
C ASN A 49 -7.22 8.58 22.58
N THR A 50 -7.07 7.31 22.14
CA THR A 50 -5.86 6.52 22.43
C THR A 50 -4.62 7.13 21.78
N ILE A 51 -4.73 7.64 20.54
CA ILE A 51 -3.61 8.32 19.86
C ILE A 51 -3.23 9.61 20.59
N GLU A 52 -4.21 10.42 21.01
CA GLU A 52 -3.95 11.64 21.81
C GLU A 52 -3.25 11.32 23.12
N GLU A 53 -3.68 10.26 23.83
CA GLU A 53 -3.01 9.81 25.05
C GLU A 53 -1.57 9.38 24.79
N LEU A 54 -1.30 8.61 23.73
CA LEU A 54 0.06 8.18 23.37
C LEU A 54 0.95 9.37 22.99
N SER A 55 0.40 10.31 22.21
CA SER A 55 1.13 11.53 21.79
C SER A 55 1.44 12.47 22.97
N SER A 56 0.56 12.54 23.96
CA SER A 56 0.81 13.35 25.18
C SER A 56 1.94 12.77 26.04
N LYS A 57 2.13 11.45 26.00
CA LYS A 57 3.18 10.74 26.76
C LYS A 57 4.54 10.72 26.05
N SER A 58 4.56 10.88 24.73
CA SER A 58 5.80 10.77 23.96
C SER A 58 5.78 11.64 22.71
N ASN A 59 6.73 12.55 22.60
CA ASN A 59 6.95 13.36 21.39
C ASN A 59 7.34 12.53 20.15
N LEU A 60 7.63 11.24 20.31
CA LEU A 60 7.95 10.31 19.23
C LEU A 60 6.67 9.77 18.54
N VAL A 61 5.52 9.91 19.19
CA VAL A 61 4.22 9.50 18.66
C VAL A 61 3.46 10.71 18.14
N LYS A 62 3.01 10.64 16.91
CA LYS A 62 2.24 11.70 16.23
C LYS A 62 0.93 11.14 15.72
N GLY A 63 -0.13 11.94 15.74
CA GLY A 63 -1.45 11.59 15.22
C GLY A 63 -1.86 12.51 14.07
N ILE A 64 -2.53 11.94 13.08
CA ILE A 64 -3.27 12.66 12.03
C ILE A 64 -4.70 12.13 12.05
N LYS A 65 -5.70 13.01 12.20
CA LYS A 65 -7.11 12.64 12.22
C LYS A 65 -7.80 13.09 10.95
N PHE A 66 -8.49 12.18 10.29
CA PHE A 66 -9.38 12.51 9.19
C PHE A 66 -10.81 12.75 9.67
N GLN A 67 -11.53 13.64 9.03
CA GLN A 67 -12.91 13.96 9.37
C GLN A 67 -13.90 12.83 8.99
N ARG A 68 -13.53 11.99 8.03
CA ARG A 68 -14.29 10.81 7.60
C ARG A 68 -13.34 9.79 7.03
N ASN A 69 -13.82 8.59 6.76
CA ASN A 69 -13.06 7.58 6.02
C ASN A 69 -12.80 8.02 4.57
N TYR A 70 -11.53 8.16 4.23
CA TYR A 70 -11.03 8.44 2.87
C TYR A 70 -10.30 7.24 2.25
N GLY A 71 -10.07 6.18 3.04
CA GLY A 71 -9.40 4.96 2.62
C GLY A 71 -7.90 4.91 2.94
N LYS A 72 -7.39 3.68 3.01
CA LYS A 72 -6.01 3.38 3.42
C LYS A 72 -4.95 4.10 2.59
N SER A 73 -5.19 4.28 1.30
CA SER A 73 -4.26 4.98 0.40
C SER A 73 -4.05 6.44 0.80
N GLN A 74 -5.13 7.15 1.09
CA GLN A 74 -5.06 8.55 1.52
C GLN A 74 -4.39 8.68 2.89
N ALA A 75 -4.69 7.76 3.80
CA ALA A 75 -4.04 7.72 5.11
C ALA A 75 -2.52 7.50 4.99
N LEU A 76 -2.09 6.56 4.16
CA LEU A 76 -0.67 6.34 3.87
C LEU A 76 -0.02 7.58 3.24
N HIS A 77 -0.67 8.21 2.26
CA HIS A 77 -0.14 9.41 1.61
C HIS A 77 0.07 10.55 2.62
N ALA A 78 -0.90 10.81 3.50
CA ALA A 78 -0.78 11.81 4.56
C ALA A 78 0.40 11.50 5.50
N GLY A 79 0.57 10.24 5.89
CA GLY A 79 1.70 9.79 6.69
C GLY A 79 3.05 9.95 5.98
N PHE A 80 3.12 9.63 4.68
CA PHE A 80 4.31 9.82 3.86
C PHE A 80 4.73 11.28 3.77
N LEU A 81 3.79 12.19 3.61
CA LEU A 81 4.08 13.64 3.59
C LEU A 81 4.68 14.11 4.91
N LYS A 82 4.23 13.58 6.05
CA LYS A 82 4.69 13.99 7.39
C LYS A 82 5.96 13.27 7.85
N SER A 83 6.30 12.11 7.27
CA SER A 83 7.46 11.31 7.67
C SER A 83 8.79 12.05 7.48
N GLN A 84 9.71 11.90 8.44
CA GLN A 84 11.02 12.57 8.47
C GLN A 84 12.21 11.58 8.45
N GLY A 85 11.96 10.30 8.76
CA GLY A 85 12.99 9.27 8.81
C GLY A 85 13.67 9.02 7.46
N LYS A 86 14.93 8.60 7.50
CA LYS A 86 15.70 8.18 6.31
C LYS A 86 15.03 6.97 5.63
N VAL A 87 14.51 6.06 6.46
CA VAL A 87 13.71 4.91 6.04
C VAL A 87 12.30 5.06 6.59
N VAL A 88 11.30 4.92 5.73
CA VAL A 88 9.89 5.00 6.10
C VAL A 88 9.29 3.60 6.02
N PHE A 89 8.67 3.17 7.10
CA PHE A 89 7.95 1.91 7.17
C PHE A 89 6.45 2.15 7.11
N THR A 90 5.73 1.26 6.44
CA THR A 90 4.28 1.10 6.62
C THR A 90 4.02 -0.14 7.44
N MET A 91 3.01 -0.11 8.31
CA MET A 91 2.59 -1.25 9.12
C MET A 91 1.09 -1.17 9.39
N ASP A 92 0.40 -2.31 9.44
CA ASP A 92 -1.01 -2.37 9.79
C ASP A 92 -1.20 -2.29 11.31
N ALA A 93 -2.32 -1.69 11.76
CA ALA A 93 -2.57 -1.47 13.18
C ALA A 93 -3.05 -2.72 13.95
N ASP A 94 -3.30 -3.83 13.26
CA ASP A 94 -3.98 -5.02 13.80
C ASP A 94 -3.07 -6.06 14.49
N LEU A 95 -1.80 -5.70 14.77
CA LEU A 95 -0.77 -6.54 15.41
C LEU A 95 -0.38 -7.81 14.61
N GLN A 96 -0.79 -7.92 13.36
CA GLN A 96 -0.42 -9.08 12.52
C GLN A 96 1.02 -8.98 11.98
N ASP A 97 1.52 -7.77 11.77
CA ASP A 97 2.91 -7.53 11.36
C ASP A 97 3.82 -7.48 12.61
N ASP A 98 5.00 -8.11 12.51
CA ASP A 98 5.95 -8.16 13.60
C ASP A 98 6.97 -7.01 13.50
N PRO A 99 7.02 -6.05 14.47
CA PRO A 99 8.02 -4.99 14.48
C PRO A 99 9.47 -5.46 14.51
N LYS A 100 9.74 -6.70 14.94
CA LYS A 100 11.08 -7.31 14.94
C LYS A 100 11.68 -7.48 13.55
N GLU A 101 10.87 -7.35 12.50
CA GLU A 101 11.34 -7.39 11.12
C GLU A 101 11.96 -6.07 10.64
N ILE A 102 11.70 -4.96 11.35
CA ILE A 102 12.15 -3.61 10.99
C ILE A 102 13.66 -3.51 10.84
N PRO A 103 14.50 -3.99 11.79
CA PRO A 103 15.94 -3.82 11.68
C PRO A 103 16.53 -4.47 10.42
N ALA A 104 16.12 -5.69 10.09
CA ALA A 104 16.62 -6.38 8.91
C ALA A 104 16.15 -5.71 7.60
N MET A 105 14.91 -5.17 7.55
CA MET A 105 14.44 -4.41 6.39
C MET A 105 15.12 -3.03 6.29
N TYR A 106 15.46 -2.41 7.41
CA TYR A 106 16.26 -1.20 7.45
C TYR A 106 17.64 -1.43 6.84
N ASP A 107 18.32 -2.51 7.22
CA ASP A 107 19.62 -2.88 6.67
C ASP A 107 19.56 -3.11 5.16
N MET A 108 18.54 -3.77 4.65
CA MET A 108 18.34 -3.94 3.22
C MET A 108 18.22 -2.58 2.48
N ILE A 109 17.54 -1.60 3.08
CA ILE A 109 17.45 -0.26 2.47
C ILE A 109 18.78 0.48 2.54
N MET A 110 19.46 0.48 3.70
CA MET A 110 20.63 1.32 3.94
C MET A 110 21.93 0.68 3.43
N ASN A 111 22.11 -0.60 3.69
CA ASN A 111 23.37 -1.30 3.40
C ASN A 111 23.33 -1.99 2.03
N ASP A 112 22.20 -2.68 1.69
CA ASP A 112 22.04 -3.33 0.39
C ASP A 112 21.52 -2.36 -0.68
N ASN A 113 21.22 -1.11 -0.30
CA ASN A 113 20.78 -0.02 -1.18
C ASN A 113 19.49 -0.30 -1.96
N PHE A 114 18.54 -1.07 -1.39
CA PHE A 114 17.20 -1.20 -1.97
C PHE A 114 16.44 0.13 -1.86
N ASP A 115 15.62 0.43 -2.87
CA ASP A 115 14.73 1.60 -2.85
C ASP A 115 13.46 1.31 -2.06
N LEU A 116 12.96 0.07 -2.17
CA LEU A 116 11.79 -0.45 -1.50
C LEU A 116 11.98 -1.93 -1.16
N VAL A 117 11.58 -2.34 0.03
CA VAL A 117 11.50 -3.73 0.46
C VAL A 117 10.08 -4.04 0.91
N SER A 118 9.43 -5.03 0.30
CA SER A 118 8.11 -5.53 0.70
C SER A 118 8.24 -6.74 1.59
N GLY A 119 7.42 -6.85 2.63
CA GLY A 119 7.29 -8.09 3.37
C GLY A 119 6.60 -9.15 2.52
N TRP A 120 6.97 -10.43 2.70
CA TRP A 120 6.31 -11.59 2.13
C TRP A 120 5.81 -12.53 3.22
N LYS A 121 4.48 -12.57 3.39
CA LYS A 121 3.81 -13.47 4.33
C LYS A 121 3.72 -14.88 3.72
N LYS A 122 4.86 -15.63 3.75
CA LYS A 122 4.95 -16.96 3.14
C LYS A 122 4.01 -17.97 3.78
N LYS A 123 3.86 -17.92 5.11
CA LYS A 123 2.87 -18.72 5.86
C LYS A 123 1.78 -17.77 6.35
N ARG A 124 0.61 -17.77 5.69
CA ARG A 124 -0.56 -17.03 6.15
C ARG A 124 -1.40 -17.94 7.05
N LEU A 125 -1.71 -17.48 8.24
CA LEU A 125 -2.60 -18.16 9.19
C LEU A 125 -4.10 -17.97 8.86
N ASP A 126 -4.41 -17.32 7.74
CA ASP A 126 -5.77 -17.07 7.24
C ASP A 126 -6.33 -18.29 6.48
N SER A 127 -7.69 -18.36 6.33
CA SER A 127 -8.37 -19.45 5.63
C SER A 127 -7.88 -19.62 4.18
N ILE A 128 -7.56 -20.87 3.82
CA ILE A 128 -6.82 -21.21 2.59
C ILE A 128 -7.65 -20.91 1.31
N ILE A 129 -8.96 -21.18 1.32
CA ILE A 129 -9.77 -21.17 0.09
C ILE A 129 -10.22 -19.75 -0.29
N PHE A 130 -10.70 -18.97 0.66
CA PHE A 130 -11.32 -17.65 0.37
C PHE A 130 -10.33 -16.49 0.27
N LYS A 131 -9.10 -16.63 0.78
CA LYS A 131 -8.11 -15.54 0.75
C LYS A 131 -6.85 -15.86 -0.05
N ASN A 132 -6.37 -17.10 -0.08
CA ASN A 132 -5.08 -17.44 -0.67
C ASN A 132 -5.11 -17.59 -2.20
N ILE A 133 -6.15 -18.22 -2.78
CA ILE A 133 -6.24 -18.41 -4.24
C ILE A 133 -6.39 -17.07 -4.97
N PRO A 134 -7.33 -16.19 -4.59
CA PRO A 134 -7.46 -14.88 -5.23
C PRO A 134 -6.22 -14.01 -5.09
N SER A 135 -5.56 -14.07 -3.93
CA SER A 135 -4.31 -13.34 -3.70
C SER A 135 -3.18 -13.83 -4.62
N LYS A 136 -3.09 -15.14 -4.89
CA LYS A 136 -2.08 -15.70 -5.81
C LYS A 136 -2.33 -15.25 -7.26
N ILE A 137 -3.59 -15.30 -7.72
CA ILE A 137 -3.95 -14.83 -9.08
C ILE A 137 -3.65 -13.35 -9.22
N PHE A 138 -4.04 -12.55 -8.22
CA PHE A 138 -3.75 -11.13 -8.18
C PHE A 138 -2.24 -10.85 -8.25
N ASN A 139 -1.43 -11.49 -7.38
CA ASN A 139 0.02 -11.30 -7.36
C ASN A 139 0.68 -11.74 -8.68
N PHE A 140 0.18 -12.81 -9.30
CA PHE A 140 0.66 -13.27 -10.61
C PHE A 140 0.38 -12.23 -11.70
N ALA A 141 -0.84 -11.73 -11.78
CA ALA A 141 -1.20 -10.70 -12.75
C ALA A 141 -0.45 -9.37 -12.49
N ALA A 142 -0.31 -8.97 -11.23
CA ALA A 142 0.47 -7.78 -10.86
C ALA A 142 1.94 -7.91 -11.27
N ARG A 143 2.55 -9.10 -11.15
CA ARG A 143 3.92 -9.37 -11.62
C ARG A 143 4.06 -9.22 -13.13
N ILE A 144 3.14 -9.80 -13.90
CA ILE A 144 3.18 -9.71 -15.38
C ILE A 144 3.02 -8.26 -15.81
N THR A 145 2.01 -7.57 -15.28
CA THR A 145 1.67 -6.21 -15.68
C THR A 145 2.75 -5.19 -15.29
N SER A 146 3.33 -5.34 -14.08
CA SER A 146 4.32 -4.39 -13.56
C SER A 146 5.76 -4.78 -13.90
N GLY A 147 6.03 -6.04 -14.22
CA GLY A 147 7.38 -6.58 -14.36
C GLY A 147 8.19 -6.53 -13.04
N ILE A 148 7.53 -6.49 -11.89
CA ILE A 148 8.16 -6.52 -10.56
C ILE A 148 8.04 -7.93 -9.98
N ARG A 149 9.17 -8.51 -9.55
CA ARG A 149 9.22 -9.88 -9.01
C ARG A 149 8.94 -9.89 -7.50
N LEU A 150 7.69 -9.64 -7.10
CA LEU A 150 7.23 -9.79 -5.71
C LEU A 150 6.25 -10.95 -5.60
N ASN A 151 6.33 -11.71 -4.51
CA ASN A 151 5.37 -12.77 -4.17
C ASN A 151 4.15 -12.20 -3.43
N ASP A 152 4.30 -11.08 -2.71
CA ASP A 152 3.22 -10.47 -1.95
C ASP A 152 3.17 -8.94 -2.11
N PHE A 153 2.34 -8.45 -3.03
CA PHE A 153 2.07 -7.02 -3.18
C PHE A 153 1.20 -6.46 -2.04
N ASN A 154 0.43 -7.32 -1.37
CA ASN A 154 -0.59 -6.92 -0.39
C ASN A 154 -0.06 -6.85 1.05
N CYS A 155 1.20 -7.18 1.31
CA CYS A 155 1.75 -7.08 2.66
C CYS A 155 1.71 -5.63 3.16
N GLY A 156 1.20 -5.41 4.38
CA GLY A 156 1.16 -4.09 5.03
C GLY A 156 2.54 -3.59 5.42
N LEU A 157 3.42 -4.51 5.84
CA LEU A 157 4.78 -4.18 6.22
C LEU A 157 5.66 -3.96 5.00
N LYS A 158 6.08 -2.73 4.78
CA LYS A 158 7.02 -2.32 3.73
C LYS A 158 8.00 -1.28 4.27
N ALA A 159 9.21 -1.29 3.73
CA ALA A 159 10.24 -0.29 3.98
C ALA A 159 10.58 0.47 2.70
N PHE A 160 10.82 1.76 2.81
CA PHE A 160 11.10 2.66 1.69
C PHE A 160 12.23 3.61 2.03
N LYS A 161 13.07 3.96 1.06
CA LYS A 161 13.85 5.19 1.17
C LYS A 161 12.91 6.39 1.28
N LYS A 162 13.30 7.41 2.03
CA LYS A 162 12.54 8.65 2.18
C LYS A 162 12.13 9.26 0.83
N ASP A 163 13.05 9.29 -0.12
CA ASP A 163 12.80 9.91 -1.43
C ASP A 163 11.71 9.20 -2.22
N VAL A 164 11.58 7.87 -2.06
CA VAL A 164 10.51 7.08 -2.69
C VAL A 164 9.14 7.58 -2.23
N VAL A 165 8.92 7.66 -0.91
CA VAL A 165 7.62 8.07 -0.36
C VAL A 165 7.31 9.54 -0.62
N LYS A 166 8.32 10.38 -0.85
CA LYS A 166 8.14 11.79 -1.18
C LYS A 166 7.84 12.04 -2.67
N SER A 167 8.17 11.09 -3.54
CA SER A 167 7.95 11.22 -4.98
C SER A 167 6.64 10.60 -5.46
N ILE A 168 6.07 9.64 -4.71
CA ILE A 168 4.85 8.93 -5.12
C ILE A 168 3.59 9.58 -4.56
N ASN A 169 2.54 9.62 -5.39
CA ASN A 169 1.18 9.98 -4.97
C ASN A 169 0.34 8.72 -4.81
N VAL A 170 -0.15 8.45 -3.59
CA VAL A 170 -0.96 7.28 -3.29
C VAL A 170 -2.41 7.71 -3.10
N TYR A 171 -3.31 7.28 -4.01
CA TYR A 171 -4.73 7.64 -4.01
C TYR A 171 -5.62 6.44 -4.38
N GLY A 172 -6.92 6.56 -4.21
CA GLY A 172 -7.87 5.47 -4.50
C GLY A 172 -7.49 4.18 -3.76
N GLU A 173 -7.43 3.04 -4.45
CA GLU A 173 -7.00 1.75 -3.90
C GLU A 173 -5.51 1.43 -4.17
N MET A 174 -4.69 2.46 -4.45
CA MET A 174 -3.29 2.29 -4.88
C MET A 174 -2.33 1.82 -3.78
N HIS A 175 -2.77 1.68 -2.53
CA HIS A 175 -1.91 1.21 -1.43
C HIS A 175 -1.27 -0.17 -1.69
N ARG A 176 -1.89 -1.03 -2.51
CA ARG A 176 -1.35 -2.33 -2.91
C ARG A 176 -0.26 -2.21 -3.97
N TYR A 177 -0.27 -1.11 -4.70
CA TYR A 177 0.52 -0.88 -5.90
C TYR A 177 1.67 0.12 -5.69
N ILE A 178 1.93 0.48 -4.45
CA ILE A 178 3.06 1.35 -4.11
C ILE A 178 4.37 0.88 -4.77
N PRO A 179 4.71 -0.42 -4.87
CA PRO A 179 5.90 -0.86 -5.61
C PRO A 179 5.87 -0.48 -7.10
N VAL A 180 4.67 -0.49 -7.72
CA VAL A 180 4.51 -0.10 -9.13
C VAL A 180 4.65 1.41 -9.28
N LEU A 181 4.04 2.18 -8.39
CA LEU A 181 4.19 3.64 -8.37
C LEU A 181 5.66 4.03 -8.20
N ALA A 182 6.38 3.40 -7.27
CA ALA A 182 7.81 3.63 -7.07
C ALA A 182 8.63 3.32 -8.34
N LYS A 183 8.36 2.18 -8.99
CA LYS A 183 9.01 1.81 -10.25
C LYS A 183 8.76 2.83 -11.36
N ASN A 184 7.54 3.35 -11.48
CA ASN A 184 7.16 4.34 -12.48
C ASN A 184 7.87 5.70 -12.26
N GLU A 185 8.22 6.02 -11.00
CA GLU A 185 9.05 7.18 -10.64
C GLU A 185 10.56 6.91 -10.75
N GLY A 186 10.96 5.71 -11.23
CA GLY A 186 12.36 5.40 -11.51
C GLY A 186 13.07 4.57 -10.44
N TYR A 187 12.44 4.25 -9.33
CA TYR A 187 12.99 3.42 -8.27
C TYR A 187 12.88 1.93 -8.65
N LYS A 188 13.99 1.35 -9.09
CA LYS A 188 14.01 0.00 -9.72
C LYS A 188 14.47 -1.09 -8.77
N LYS A 189 15.21 -0.75 -7.71
CA LYS A 189 15.77 -1.74 -6.78
C LYS A 189 14.75 -2.11 -5.71
N ILE A 190 13.77 -2.93 -6.11
CA ILE A 190 12.66 -3.40 -5.28
C ILE A 190 12.96 -4.81 -4.83
N GLY A 191 12.98 -5.02 -3.51
CA GLY A 191 13.25 -6.31 -2.87
C GLY A 191 12.06 -6.85 -2.08
N GLU A 192 12.20 -8.09 -1.62
CA GLU A 192 11.22 -8.77 -0.79
C GLU A 192 11.94 -9.51 0.36
N LYS A 193 11.34 -9.49 1.55
CA LYS A 193 11.81 -10.22 2.72
C LYS A 193 10.68 -11.10 3.27
N ILE A 194 10.96 -12.38 3.53
CA ILE A 194 10.03 -13.23 4.26
C ILE A 194 9.88 -12.67 5.68
N VAL A 195 8.64 -12.41 6.07
CA VAL A 195 8.30 -11.82 7.37
C VAL A 195 7.36 -12.73 8.15
N ASN A 196 7.47 -12.69 9.48
CA ASN A 196 6.57 -13.39 10.37
C ASN A 196 5.18 -12.72 10.34
N HIS A 197 4.14 -13.55 10.27
CA HIS A 197 2.76 -13.12 10.31
C HIS A 197 2.07 -13.73 11.53
N ARG A 198 1.53 -12.87 12.38
CA ARG A 198 0.79 -13.27 13.59
C ARG A 198 -0.70 -13.40 13.30
N ALA A 199 -1.40 -14.23 14.07
CA ALA A 199 -2.86 -14.21 14.06
C ALA A 199 -3.38 -12.86 14.59
N ARG A 200 -4.49 -12.37 14.03
CA ARG A 200 -5.15 -11.16 14.53
C ARG A 200 -5.59 -11.37 15.98
N LYS A 201 -5.25 -10.44 16.85
CA LYS A 201 -5.54 -10.51 18.28
C LYS A 201 -6.85 -9.79 18.62
N TYR A 202 -7.14 -8.67 17.97
CA TYR A 202 -8.31 -7.82 18.22
C TYR A 202 -9.11 -7.56 16.94
N GLY A 203 -10.40 -7.24 17.09
CA GLY A 203 -11.27 -6.81 16.00
C GLY A 203 -11.68 -7.91 14.99
N ASN A 204 -12.56 -7.53 14.06
CA ASN A 204 -13.10 -8.41 13.02
C ASN A 204 -12.58 -8.03 11.64
N THR A 205 -12.54 -9.00 10.73
CA THR A 205 -12.16 -8.76 9.32
C THR A 205 -13.22 -7.89 8.64
N LYS A 206 -12.83 -6.71 8.16
CA LYS A 206 -13.72 -5.70 7.53
C LYS A 206 -13.93 -5.93 6.02
N PHE A 207 -13.50 -7.07 5.46
CA PHE A 207 -13.50 -7.31 4.01
C PHE A 207 -14.64 -8.24 3.58
N GLY A 208 -15.50 -7.75 2.66
CA GLY A 208 -16.60 -8.49 2.05
C GLY A 208 -16.24 -9.19 0.71
N PRO A 209 -17.17 -9.97 0.10
CA PRO A 209 -16.98 -10.71 -1.16
C PRO A 209 -16.78 -9.80 -2.38
N SER A 210 -17.21 -8.54 -2.34
CA SER A 210 -16.97 -7.52 -3.38
C SER A 210 -15.48 -7.29 -3.71
N ARG A 211 -14.58 -7.73 -2.82
CA ARG A 211 -13.13 -7.66 -2.99
C ARG A 211 -12.63 -8.34 -4.29
N PHE A 212 -13.32 -9.36 -4.78
CA PHE A 212 -12.94 -10.05 -6.04
C PHE A 212 -13.13 -9.15 -7.25
N LEU A 213 -14.29 -8.48 -7.33
CA LEU A 213 -14.57 -7.56 -8.42
C LEU A 213 -13.62 -6.35 -8.39
N TYR A 214 -13.42 -5.78 -7.20
CA TYR A 214 -12.49 -4.67 -7.02
C TYR A 214 -11.04 -5.07 -7.36
N GLY A 215 -10.61 -6.29 -6.98
CA GLY A 215 -9.28 -6.78 -7.33
C GLY A 215 -9.05 -6.89 -8.85
N PHE A 216 -10.07 -7.27 -9.62
CA PHE A 216 -9.98 -7.29 -11.09
C PHE A 216 -9.92 -5.86 -11.68
N LEU A 217 -10.76 -4.96 -11.21
CA LEU A 217 -10.75 -3.56 -11.62
C LEU A 217 -9.41 -2.87 -11.25
N ASP A 218 -8.86 -3.23 -10.10
CA ASP A 218 -7.55 -2.77 -9.67
C ASP A 218 -6.44 -3.21 -10.64
N LEU A 219 -6.49 -4.44 -11.17
CA LEU A 219 -5.53 -4.91 -12.16
C LEU A 219 -5.61 -4.12 -13.48
N LEU A 220 -6.83 -3.83 -13.95
CA LEU A 220 -7.03 -2.97 -15.12
C LEU A 220 -6.48 -1.57 -14.86
N THR A 221 -6.71 -1.04 -13.67
CA THR A 221 -6.19 0.27 -13.26
C THR A 221 -4.66 0.31 -13.27
N ILE A 222 -4.00 -0.73 -12.75
CA ILE A 222 -2.54 -0.84 -12.81
C ILE A 222 -2.03 -0.90 -14.24
N TRP A 223 -2.61 -1.78 -15.03
CA TRP A 223 -2.22 -1.90 -16.43
C TRP A 223 -2.33 -0.54 -17.14
N PHE A 224 -3.45 0.16 -16.93
CA PHE A 224 -3.68 1.47 -17.51
C PHE A 224 -2.64 2.50 -17.03
N ILE A 225 -2.43 2.61 -15.72
CA ILE A 225 -1.47 3.58 -15.16
C ILE A 225 -0.04 3.27 -15.56
N SER A 226 0.36 1.99 -15.54
CA SER A 226 1.72 1.59 -15.94
C SER A 226 2.00 1.82 -17.41
N SER A 227 0.99 1.61 -18.30
CA SER A 227 1.17 1.69 -19.74
C SER A 227 0.84 3.09 -20.30
N PHE A 228 -0.17 3.75 -19.75
CA PHE A 228 -0.76 4.97 -20.31
C PHE A 228 -0.89 6.13 -19.34
N GLY A 229 -0.50 5.97 -18.05
CA GLY A 229 -0.71 6.98 -17.02
C GLY A 229 -0.15 8.37 -17.35
N LYS A 230 0.98 8.42 -18.08
CA LYS A 230 1.57 9.68 -18.56
C LYS A 230 1.07 10.13 -19.95
N ARG A 231 0.34 9.26 -20.69
CA ARG A 231 -0.14 9.51 -22.07
C ARG A 231 -1.48 8.83 -22.34
N PRO A 232 -2.56 9.19 -21.62
CA PRO A 232 -3.86 8.52 -21.75
C PRO A 232 -4.46 8.63 -23.15
N MET A 233 -4.16 9.70 -23.87
CA MET A 233 -4.62 9.91 -25.26
C MET A 233 -4.09 8.87 -26.24
N HIS A 234 -2.96 8.18 -25.96
CA HIS A 234 -2.48 7.11 -26.83
C HIS A 234 -3.45 5.92 -26.85
N LEU A 235 -4.13 5.61 -25.74
CA LEU A 235 -5.15 4.56 -25.68
C LEU A 235 -6.49 5.08 -26.25
N PHE A 236 -7.03 6.14 -25.66
CA PHE A 236 -8.36 6.62 -26.04
C PHE A 236 -8.42 7.19 -27.43
N GLY A 237 -7.38 7.90 -27.86
CA GLY A 237 -7.28 8.45 -29.20
C GLY A 237 -7.20 7.37 -30.28
N SER A 238 -6.38 6.33 -30.06
CA SER A 238 -6.28 5.21 -31.04
C SER A 238 -7.58 4.41 -31.11
N LEU A 239 -8.22 4.11 -29.97
CA LEU A 239 -9.53 3.47 -29.95
C LEU A 239 -10.60 4.33 -30.62
N GLY A 240 -10.62 5.63 -30.33
CA GLY A 240 -11.56 6.57 -30.95
C GLY A 240 -11.40 6.64 -32.49
N LEU A 241 -10.17 6.72 -32.98
CA LEU A 241 -9.89 6.69 -34.41
C LEU A 241 -10.35 5.39 -35.09
N ILE A 242 -10.11 4.24 -34.44
CA ILE A 242 -10.57 2.93 -34.98
C ILE A 242 -12.11 2.92 -35.04
N LEU A 243 -12.80 3.34 -33.95
CA LEU A 243 -14.27 3.36 -33.92
C LEU A 243 -14.86 4.33 -34.93
N ILE A 244 -14.30 5.52 -35.11
CA ILE A 244 -14.74 6.49 -36.12
C ILE A 244 -14.53 5.92 -37.52
N SER A 245 -13.36 5.33 -37.80
CA SER A 245 -13.06 4.75 -39.11
C SER A 245 -13.99 3.58 -39.44
N THR A 246 -14.22 2.67 -38.48
CA THR A 246 -15.15 1.55 -38.69
C THR A 246 -16.59 2.02 -38.85
N GLY A 247 -17.03 3.01 -38.06
CA GLY A 247 -18.36 3.61 -38.21
C GLY A 247 -18.56 4.28 -39.59
N PHE A 248 -17.54 5.00 -40.07
CA PHE A 248 -17.57 5.64 -41.36
C PHE A 248 -17.63 4.61 -42.52
N LEU A 249 -16.84 3.54 -42.46
CA LEU A 249 -16.85 2.44 -43.44
C LEU A 249 -18.22 1.74 -43.45
N PHE A 250 -18.79 1.49 -42.28
CA PHE A 250 -20.12 0.89 -42.20
C PHE A 250 -21.22 1.81 -42.75
N ALA A 251 -21.16 3.10 -42.47
CA ALA A 251 -22.09 4.08 -43.02
C ALA A 251 -21.96 4.18 -44.56
N ALA A 252 -20.73 4.16 -45.11
CA ALA A 252 -20.49 4.17 -46.54
C ALA A 252 -21.00 2.88 -47.21
N TYR A 253 -20.82 1.71 -46.59
CA TYR A 253 -21.36 0.44 -47.05
C TYR A 253 -22.90 0.47 -47.13
N LEU A 254 -23.57 0.91 -46.05
CA LEU A 254 -25.04 1.03 -46.04
C LEU A 254 -25.57 2.07 -47.06
N GLY A 255 -24.82 3.14 -47.31
CA GLY A 255 -25.16 4.13 -48.35
C GLY A 255 -25.06 3.55 -49.74
N TYR A 256 -24.03 2.73 -50.01
CA TYR A 256 -23.83 2.05 -51.27
C TYR A 256 -24.90 0.97 -51.56
N ASP A 257 -25.32 0.22 -50.54
CA ASP A 257 -26.32 -0.86 -50.66
C ASP A 257 -27.75 -0.32 -50.93
N LYS A 258 -27.98 0.98 -50.70
CA LYS A 258 -29.27 1.64 -50.94
C LYS A 258 -29.36 2.40 -52.26
N ILE A 259 -28.28 2.52 -53.02
CA ILE A 259 -28.23 3.10 -54.38
C ILE A 259 -28.36 1.99 -55.39
#